data_a9e39bf2096065253001db8073fe12c2
#
_entry.id   a9e39bf2096065253001db8073fe12c2
#
_cell.length_a   1.000
_cell.length_b   1.000
_cell.length_c   1.000
_cell.angle_alpha   90.00
_cell.angle_beta   90.00
_cell.angle_gamma   90.00
#
_symmetry.space_group_name_H-M   'P 1'
#
loop_
_entity.id
_entity.type
_entity.pdbx_description
1 polymer ?
#
loop_
_entity_poly.entity_id
_entity_poly.type
_entity_poly.pdbx_seq_one_letter_code
_entity_poly.pdbx_strand_id
1 'polypeptide(L)'
;LATLREFFRSILQLEDISAILVPQHLPMKNVVMPTLVTDPELLNGADPLAPVFPINAAKIVSRLTRKPMGRRVAVVLRPCEIRSFIELVKLKQGRIEEVVLVGIDCMGAYKNVDYTQIVGEQETEFTSKFYRNVLSGEKMAEHGFDLNPACKACEHPVPNCADILIGLFGVDTNNNLLIQARTSKGEDLCKNLDLSNAEEPPERTAAVESLIAERTAYRDKMFAETTEVTNSVEKLNIYLANCINCYNCRVACPVCYCKECVFVTDVFNHEPIQYLRWVGCGQCSNACPNNIPVMELFRTVSFRTQKGFEYEPGKSIEDEPPLSVFREDELSDVVGIGK
;
A
#
# COMPACT_ATOMS: atom_id res chain seq x y z
N LEU A 1 -12.73 -8.81 13.27
CA LEU A 1 -12.43 -9.77 12.18
C LEU A 1 -13.65 -10.58 11.76
N ALA A 2 -14.47 -11.10 12.68
CA ALA A 2 -15.66 -11.88 12.33
C ALA A 2 -16.61 -11.09 11.40
N THR A 3 -16.96 -9.87 11.75
CA THR A 3 -17.83 -8.99 10.97
C THR A 3 -17.24 -8.68 9.57
N LEU A 4 -15.92 -8.53 9.46
CA LEU A 4 -15.24 -8.33 8.18
C LEU A 4 -15.37 -9.59 7.29
N ARG A 5 -15.20 -10.78 7.88
CA ARG A 5 -15.33 -12.05 7.15
C ARG A 5 -16.75 -12.26 6.64
N GLU A 6 -17.75 -11.92 7.44
CA GLU A 6 -19.16 -11.97 7.00
C GLU A 6 -19.41 -11.01 5.83
N PHE A 7 -18.91 -9.79 5.93
CA PHE A 7 -19.00 -8.81 4.83
C PHE A 7 -18.34 -9.32 3.55
N PHE A 8 -17.16 -9.93 3.64
CA PHE A 8 -16.49 -10.52 2.46
C PHE A 8 -17.25 -11.72 1.89
N ARG A 9 -17.89 -12.53 2.74
CA ARG A 9 -18.77 -13.62 2.26
C ARG A 9 -19.95 -13.06 1.50
N SER A 10 -20.60 -12.03 2.02
CA SER A 10 -21.73 -11.37 1.35
C SER A 10 -21.30 -10.80 -0.01
N ILE A 11 -20.12 -10.19 -0.13
CA ILE A 11 -19.58 -9.74 -1.42
C ILE A 11 -19.39 -10.92 -2.38
N LEU A 12 -18.79 -12.03 -1.92
CA LEU A 12 -18.49 -13.18 -2.77
C LEU A 12 -19.76 -13.95 -3.22
N GLN A 13 -20.86 -13.76 -2.52
CA GLN A 13 -22.16 -14.35 -2.89
C GLN A 13 -22.94 -13.55 -3.96
N LEU A 14 -22.49 -12.35 -4.32
CA LEU A 14 -23.10 -11.57 -5.40
C LEU A 14 -22.86 -12.26 -6.77
N GLU A 15 -23.90 -12.30 -7.61
CA GLU A 15 -23.85 -13.01 -8.90
C GLU A 15 -22.76 -12.50 -9.85
N ASP A 16 -22.44 -11.22 -9.80
CA ASP A 16 -21.46 -10.59 -10.67
C ASP A 16 -20.02 -10.69 -10.14
N ILE A 17 -19.81 -11.15 -8.91
CA ILE A 17 -18.50 -11.36 -8.30
C ILE A 17 -18.10 -12.83 -8.45
N SER A 18 -16.97 -13.09 -9.10
CA SER A 18 -16.46 -14.45 -9.31
C SER A 18 -15.46 -14.91 -8.25
N ALA A 19 -14.76 -13.97 -7.62
CA ALA A 19 -13.73 -14.25 -6.62
C ALA A 19 -13.46 -13.01 -5.76
N ILE A 20 -12.83 -13.22 -4.61
CA ILE A 20 -12.28 -12.16 -3.78
C ILE A 20 -10.80 -12.42 -3.51
N LEU A 21 -9.95 -11.42 -3.75
CA LEU A 21 -8.55 -11.44 -3.34
C LEU A 21 -8.45 -10.80 -1.96
N VAL A 22 -7.99 -11.55 -0.96
CA VAL A 22 -7.92 -11.07 0.43
C VAL A 22 -6.69 -11.65 1.13
N PRO A 23 -6.02 -10.91 2.03
CA PRO A 23 -4.98 -11.49 2.89
C PRO A 23 -5.57 -12.60 3.75
N GLN A 24 -4.92 -13.79 3.72
CA GLN A 24 -5.32 -14.96 4.49
C GLN A 24 -4.16 -15.61 5.22
N HIS A 25 -4.43 -16.13 6.40
CA HIS A 25 -3.55 -17.08 7.05
C HIS A 25 -3.50 -18.37 6.23
N LEU A 26 -2.32 -18.75 5.82
CA LEU A 26 -2.11 -20.02 5.12
C LEU A 26 -1.97 -21.17 6.13
N PRO A 27 -2.22 -22.44 5.71
CA PRO A 27 -2.00 -23.61 6.57
C PRO A 27 -0.56 -23.75 7.09
N MET A 28 0.40 -23.15 6.37
CA MET A 28 1.79 -23.02 6.85
C MET A 28 1.83 -21.91 7.91
N LYS A 29 2.42 -22.21 9.04
CA LYS A 29 2.47 -21.30 10.20
C LYS A 29 3.06 -19.94 9.87
N ASN A 30 2.48 -18.91 10.47
CA ASN A 30 2.97 -17.52 10.48
C ASN A 30 3.06 -16.86 9.09
N VAL A 31 2.24 -17.28 8.15
CA VAL A 31 2.23 -16.73 6.78
C VAL A 31 0.85 -16.21 6.41
N VAL A 32 0.76 -14.91 6.24
CA VAL A 32 -0.42 -14.22 5.72
C VAL A 32 -0.13 -13.76 4.30
N MET A 33 -0.90 -14.23 3.32
CA MET A 33 -0.67 -13.93 1.92
C MET A 33 -1.95 -13.48 1.21
N PRO A 34 -1.85 -12.56 0.23
CA PRO A 34 -2.97 -12.28 -0.67
C PRO A 34 -3.40 -13.56 -1.40
N THR A 35 -4.61 -14.01 -1.12
CA THR A 35 -5.16 -15.28 -1.63
C THR A 35 -6.44 -15.01 -2.40
N LEU A 36 -6.55 -15.57 -3.60
CA LEU A 36 -7.77 -15.51 -4.41
C LEU A 36 -8.73 -16.61 -3.96
N VAL A 37 -9.90 -16.22 -3.49
CA VAL A 37 -10.91 -17.11 -2.92
C VAL A 37 -12.16 -17.09 -3.77
N THR A 38 -12.68 -18.27 -4.10
CA THR A 38 -13.92 -18.48 -4.88
C THR A 38 -15.01 -19.16 -4.06
N ASP A 39 -14.64 -19.77 -2.93
CA ASP A 39 -15.55 -20.45 -2.01
C ASP A 39 -15.69 -19.64 -0.70
N PRO A 40 -16.91 -19.14 -0.36
CA PRO A 40 -17.12 -18.38 0.86
C PRO A 40 -16.68 -19.06 2.15
N GLU A 41 -16.70 -20.39 2.21
CA GLU A 41 -16.27 -21.15 3.39
C GLU A 41 -14.76 -21.01 3.67
N LEU A 42 -13.97 -20.75 2.63
CA LEU A 42 -12.54 -20.54 2.76
C LEU A 42 -12.16 -19.17 3.34
N LEU A 43 -13.11 -18.24 3.51
CA LEU A 43 -12.89 -16.92 4.09
C LEU A 43 -12.70 -16.94 5.62
N ASN A 44 -12.78 -18.10 6.27
CA ASN A 44 -12.45 -18.25 7.70
C ASN A 44 -11.01 -17.83 8.04
N GLY A 45 -10.08 -18.03 7.09
CA GLY A 45 -8.68 -17.62 7.22
C GLY A 45 -8.39 -16.17 6.89
N ALA A 46 -9.38 -15.39 6.41
CA ALA A 46 -9.17 -14.01 6.00
C ALA A 46 -8.78 -13.11 7.18
N ASP A 47 -7.65 -12.41 7.05
CA ASP A 47 -7.14 -11.46 8.02
C ASP A 47 -6.46 -10.25 7.35
N PRO A 48 -7.26 -9.30 6.84
CA PRO A 48 -6.74 -8.11 6.20
C PRO A 48 -6.12 -7.11 7.20
N LEU A 49 -6.33 -7.33 8.51
CA LEU A 49 -5.81 -6.49 9.58
C LEU A 49 -4.47 -7.00 10.14
N ALA A 50 -4.02 -8.19 9.74
CA ALA A 50 -2.74 -8.73 10.18
C ALA A 50 -1.61 -7.72 9.93
N PRO A 51 -0.81 -7.35 10.96
CA PRO A 51 0.20 -6.31 10.83
C PRO A 51 1.48 -6.82 10.15
N VAL A 52 1.31 -7.53 9.05
CA VAL A 52 2.37 -8.03 8.18
C VAL A 52 2.08 -7.69 6.73
N PHE A 53 3.13 -7.47 5.95
CA PHE A 53 3.02 -7.07 4.55
C PHE A 53 4.05 -7.81 3.69
N PRO A 54 3.87 -9.14 3.47
CA PRO A 54 4.87 -9.96 2.81
C PRO A 54 5.14 -9.58 1.37
N ILE A 55 4.09 -9.22 0.63
CA ILE A 55 4.16 -8.72 -0.74
C ILE A 55 3.11 -7.65 -0.98
N ASN A 56 3.36 -6.75 -1.93
CA ASN A 56 2.35 -5.82 -2.39
C ASN A 56 1.45 -6.49 -3.45
N ALA A 57 0.16 -6.64 -3.12
CA ALA A 57 -0.79 -7.36 -3.97
C ALA A 57 -1.10 -6.65 -5.30
N ALA A 58 -0.72 -5.38 -5.49
CA ALA A 58 -0.95 -4.66 -6.74
C ALA A 58 -0.41 -5.40 -7.97
N LYS A 59 0.77 -6.07 -7.86
CA LYS A 59 1.30 -6.90 -8.95
C LYS A 59 0.43 -8.13 -9.24
N ILE A 60 -0.19 -8.70 -8.23
CA ILE A 60 -1.10 -9.85 -8.40
C ILE A 60 -2.34 -9.37 -9.14
N VAL A 61 -2.98 -8.30 -8.67
CA VAL A 61 -4.16 -7.71 -9.30
C VAL A 61 -3.86 -7.29 -10.73
N SER A 62 -2.72 -6.62 -10.96
CA SER A 62 -2.28 -6.25 -12.31
C SER A 62 -2.15 -7.46 -13.24
N ARG A 63 -1.61 -8.57 -12.77
CA ARG A 63 -1.47 -9.80 -13.57
C ARG A 63 -2.82 -10.46 -13.84
N LEU A 64 -3.70 -10.51 -12.86
CA LEU A 64 -5.06 -11.05 -13.00
C LEU A 64 -5.85 -10.27 -14.05
N THR A 65 -5.66 -8.94 -14.11
CA THR A 65 -6.44 -8.03 -14.95
C THR A 65 -5.82 -7.72 -16.30
N ARG A 66 -4.73 -8.37 -16.70
CA ARG A 66 -4.10 -8.15 -18.03
C ARG A 66 -5.03 -8.50 -19.20
N LYS A 67 -5.92 -9.45 -18.98
CA LYS A 67 -6.94 -9.87 -19.94
C LYS A 67 -8.31 -9.70 -19.30
N PRO A 68 -9.37 -9.49 -20.10
CA PRO A 68 -10.74 -9.50 -19.57
C PRO A 68 -11.01 -10.80 -18.82
N MET A 69 -11.63 -10.68 -17.63
CA MET A 69 -11.97 -11.82 -16.77
C MET A 69 -13.41 -12.31 -17.00
N GLY A 70 -14.25 -11.47 -17.63
CA GLY A 70 -15.65 -11.77 -17.93
C GLY A 70 -16.60 -11.62 -16.74
N ARG A 71 -16.08 -11.58 -15.52
CA ARG A 71 -16.79 -11.30 -14.27
C ARG A 71 -15.93 -10.40 -13.39
N ARG A 72 -16.56 -9.71 -12.44
CA ARG A 72 -15.85 -8.86 -11.48
C ARG A 72 -15.11 -9.70 -10.44
N VAL A 73 -13.98 -9.17 -9.98
CA VAL A 73 -13.22 -9.69 -8.83
C VAL A 73 -13.13 -8.58 -7.79
N ALA A 74 -13.55 -8.88 -6.56
CA ALA A 74 -13.31 -7.99 -5.44
C ALA A 74 -11.87 -8.16 -4.94
N VAL A 75 -11.20 -7.05 -4.61
CA VAL A 75 -9.81 -7.09 -4.10
C VAL A 75 -9.72 -6.27 -2.83
N VAL A 76 -9.37 -6.93 -1.72
CA VAL A 76 -9.21 -6.31 -0.42
C VAL A 76 -7.76 -5.86 -0.26
N LEU A 77 -7.54 -4.54 -0.28
CA LEU A 77 -6.22 -3.94 -0.39
C LEU A 77 -6.01 -2.82 0.64
N ARG A 78 -4.74 -2.64 1.02
CA ARG A 78 -4.28 -1.47 1.77
C ARG A 78 -4.16 -0.25 0.86
N PRO A 79 -4.17 0.98 1.41
CA PRO A 79 -4.03 2.21 0.62
C PRO A 79 -2.82 2.21 -0.31
N CYS A 80 -1.65 1.76 0.17
CA CYS A 80 -0.44 1.71 -0.65
C CYS A 80 -0.51 0.67 -1.79
N GLU A 81 -1.29 -0.40 -1.63
CA GLU A 81 -1.53 -1.39 -2.68
C GLU A 81 -2.47 -0.83 -3.75
N ILE A 82 -3.56 -0.17 -3.33
CA ILE A 82 -4.49 0.50 -4.26
C ILE A 82 -3.74 1.55 -5.08
N ARG A 83 -2.98 2.42 -4.43
CA ARG A 83 -2.17 3.44 -5.12
C ARG A 83 -1.17 2.82 -6.11
N SER A 84 -0.53 1.73 -5.71
CA SER A 84 0.37 0.98 -6.62
C SER A 84 -0.37 0.38 -7.81
N PHE A 85 -1.58 -0.16 -7.58
CA PHE A 85 -2.38 -0.74 -8.66
C PHE A 85 -2.87 0.34 -9.64
N ILE A 86 -3.30 1.49 -9.14
CA ILE A 86 -3.68 2.64 -9.98
C ILE A 86 -2.50 3.05 -10.87
N GLU A 87 -1.29 3.15 -10.33
CA GLU A 87 -0.10 3.45 -11.13
C GLU A 87 0.16 2.37 -12.21
N LEU A 88 -0.02 1.09 -11.88
CA LEU A 88 0.12 0.02 -12.87
C LEU A 88 -0.94 0.08 -13.96
N VAL A 89 -2.18 0.47 -13.64
CA VAL A 89 -3.24 0.68 -14.64
C VAL A 89 -2.89 1.85 -15.56
N LYS A 90 -2.44 2.98 -15.02
CA LYS A 90 -1.95 4.13 -15.82
C LYS A 90 -0.82 3.74 -16.76
N LEU A 91 0.06 2.82 -16.32
CA LEU A 91 1.14 2.24 -17.11
C LEU A 91 0.67 1.14 -18.08
N LYS A 92 -0.63 0.92 -18.21
CA LYS A 92 -1.24 -0.13 -19.05
C LYS A 92 -0.76 -1.54 -18.69
N GLN A 93 -0.39 -1.76 -17.41
CA GLN A 93 0.02 -3.06 -16.90
C GLN A 93 -1.12 -3.85 -16.25
N GLY A 94 -2.31 -3.28 -16.17
CA GLY A 94 -3.53 -3.89 -15.62
C GLY A 94 -4.76 -3.11 -16.07
N ARG A 95 -5.93 -3.58 -15.67
CA ARG A 95 -7.24 -3.01 -15.99
C ARG A 95 -8.07 -2.89 -14.72
N ILE A 96 -8.86 -1.81 -14.62
CA ILE A 96 -9.66 -1.52 -13.42
C ILE A 96 -11.15 -1.82 -13.60
N GLU A 97 -11.60 -2.05 -14.83
CA GLU A 97 -13.02 -2.13 -15.17
C GLU A 97 -13.73 -3.29 -14.46
N GLU A 98 -13.08 -4.45 -14.41
CA GLU A 98 -13.64 -5.69 -13.80
C GLU A 98 -13.16 -5.89 -12.35
N VAL A 99 -12.57 -4.87 -11.73
CA VAL A 99 -12.12 -4.92 -10.33
C VAL A 99 -13.02 -4.07 -9.45
N VAL A 100 -13.40 -4.59 -8.30
CA VAL A 100 -13.98 -3.82 -7.20
C VAL A 100 -12.92 -3.64 -6.12
N LEU A 101 -12.46 -2.42 -5.93
CA LEU A 101 -11.44 -2.07 -4.94
C LEU A 101 -12.08 -1.91 -3.57
N VAL A 102 -11.85 -2.86 -2.68
CA VAL A 102 -12.24 -2.80 -1.27
C VAL A 102 -11.03 -2.38 -0.44
N GLY A 103 -11.00 -1.12 -0.04
CA GLY A 103 -9.91 -0.57 0.75
C GLY A 103 -10.20 -0.60 2.24
N ILE A 104 -9.19 -0.88 3.06
CA ILE A 104 -9.30 -0.85 4.53
C ILE A 104 -8.31 0.17 5.07
N ASP A 105 -8.73 0.96 6.07
CA ASP A 105 -7.86 1.83 6.85
C ASP A 105 -6.60 1.08 7.31
N CYS A 106 -5.43 1.70 7.16
CA CYS A 106 -4.16 1.01 7.36
C CYS A 106 -3.47 1.47 8.65
N MET A 107 -3.38 0.56 9.59
CA MET A 107 -2.69 0.78 10.88
C MET A 107 -1.17 0.68 10.78
N GLY A 108 -0.64 0.17 9.67
CA GLY A 108 0.78 -0.13 9.48
C GLY A 108 1.07 -1.62 9.56
N ALA A 109 2.33 -1.97 9.41
CA ALA A 109 2.81 -3.35 9.50
C ALA A 109 4.25 -3.39 10.02
N TYR A 110 4.62 -4.49 10.66
CA TYR A 110 6.00 -4.82 11.00
C TYR A 110 6.78 -5.27 9.75
N LYS A 111 8.09 -5.36 9.85
CA LYS A 111 8.88 -6.11 8.86
C LYS A 111 8.50 -7.59 8.92
N ASN A 112 8.57 -8.29 7.81
CA ASN A 112 8.17 -9.71 7.74
C ASN A 112 8.95 -10.58 8.72
N VAL A 113 10.26 -10.35 8.84
CA VAL A 113 11.13 -11.09 9.76
C VAL A 113 10.77 -10.83 11.22
N ASP A 114 10.43 -9.60 11.56
CA ASP A 114 10.06 -9.20 12.92
C ASP A 114 8.69 -9.80 13.28
N TYR A 115 7.70 -9.70 12.37
CA TYR A 115 6.38 -10.30 12.55
C TYR A 115 6.47 -11.80 12.88
N THR A 116 7.27 -12.54 12.13
CA THR A 116 7.45 -13.99 12.36
C THR A 116 8.00 -14.30 13.76
N GLN A 117 8.84 -13.42 14.31
CA GLN A 117 9.40 -13.59 15.66
C GLN A 117 8.40 -13.19 16.75
N ILE A 118 7.59 -12.12 16.51
CA ILE A 118 6.64 -11.57 17.49
C ILE A 118 5.45 -12.54 17.69
N VAL A 119 4.91 -13.06 16.58
CA VAL A 119 3.60 -13.73 16.57
C VAL A 119 3.64 -15.11 17.20
N GLY A 120 4.75 -15.84 17.09
CA GLY A 120 4.87 -17.18 17.63
C GLY A 120 3.78 -18.13 17.09
N GLU A 121 2.98 -18.74 17.99
CA GLU A 121 1.89 -19.67 17.64
C GLU A 121 0.48 -19.04 17.69
N GLN A 122 0.34 -17.75 18.06
CA GLN A 122 -0.94 -17.08 18.37
C GLN A 122 -1.31 -15.99 17.35
N GLU A 123 -1.29 -16.30 16.05
CA GLU A 123 -1.44 -15.34 14.96
C GLU A 123 -2.72 -14.48 15.03
N THR A 124 -3.87 -15.10 15.24
CA THR A 124 -5.18 -14.41 15.23
C THR A 124 -5.40 -13.56 16.49
N GLU A 125 -4.88 -13.98 17.63
CA GLU A 125 -4.93 -13.18 18.87
C GLU A 125 -4.01 -11.96 18.75
N PHE A 126 -2.86 -12.15 18.10
CA PHE A 126 -1.92 -11.04 17.86
C PHE A 126 -2.54 -9.95 17.03
N THR A 127 -3.21 -10.28 15.91
CA THR A 127 -3.93 -9.28 15.10
C THR A 127 -4.97 -8.53 15.92
N SER A 128 -5.74 -9.23 16.75
CA SER A 128 -6.77 -8.61 17.59
C SER A 128 -6.18 -7.70 18.67
N LYS A 129 -5.03 -8.07 19.25
CA LYS A 129 -4.30 -7.24 20.21
C LYS A 129 -3.74 -6.00 19.53
N PHE A 130 -3.03 -6.17 18.41
CA PHE A 130 -2.47 -5.09 17.60
C PHE A 130 -3.53 -4.06 17.24
N TYR A 131 -4.65 -4.52 16.71
CA TYR A 131 -5.77 -3.70 16.32
C TYR A 131 -6.32 -2.84 17.46
N ARG A 132 -6.58 -3.45 18.63
CA ARG A 132 -7.07 -2.71 19.81
C ARG A 132 -6.08 -1.67 20.29
N ASN A 133 -4.79 -2.03 20.38
CA ASN A 133 -3.75 -1.13 20.85
C ASN A 133 -3.61 0.11 19.93
N VAL A 134 -3.62 -0.08 18.61
CA VAL A 134 -3.56 1.06 17.67
C VAL A 134 -4.76 1.99 17.85
N LEU A 135 -5.96 1.42 17.98
CA LEU A 135 -7.18 2.25 18.13
C LEU A 135 -7.25 2.96 19.51
N SER A 136 -6.62 2.40 20.55
CA SER A 136 -6.50 3.07 21.86
C SER A 136 -5.37 4.11 21.90
N GLY A 137 -4.57 4.26 20.83
CA GLY A 137 -3.45 5.18 20.78
C GLY A 137 -2.19 4.68 21.50
N GLU A 138 -2.12 3.39 21.83
CA GLU A 138 -0.94 2.79 22.45
C GLU A 138 0.22 2.66 21.46
N LYS A 139 1.44 2.86 21.96
CA LYS A 139 2.64 2.69 21.13
C LYS A 139 2.84 1.23 20.76
N MET A 140 3.10 1.01 19.48
CA MET A 140 3.16 -0.31 18.84
C MET A 140 4.53 -1.00 18.90
N ALA A 141 5.37 -0.69 19.88
CA ALA A 141 6.59 -1.43 20.12
C ALA A 141 6.27 -2.72 20.88
N GLU A 142 6.32 -3.86 20.19
CA GLU A 142 6.09 -5.18 20.79
C GLU A 142 7.41 -5.95 20.88
N HIS A 143 7.79 -6.39 22.06
CA HIS A 143 9.05 -7.12 22.30
C HIS A 143 10.31 -6.44 21.74
N GLY A 144 10.35 -5.09 21.68
CA GLY A 144 11.46 -4.33 21.11
C GLY A 144 11.42 -4.16 19.59
N PHE A 145 10.44 -4.72 18.91
CA PHE A 145 10.18 -4.49 17.49
C PHE A 145 9.21 -3.32 17.29
N ASP A 146 9.38 -2.59 16.20
CA ASP A 146 8.57 -1.43 15.85
C ASP A 146 8.00 -1.57 14.43
N LEU A 147 6.99 -0.76 14.11
CA LEU A 147 6.44 -0.74 12.76
C LEU A 147 7.52 -0.42 11.71
N ASN A 148 7.33 -0.97 10.52
CA ASN A 148 8.18 -0.66 9.37
C ASN A 148 8.30 0.85 9.19
N PRO A 149 9.51 1.41 9.01
CA PRO A 149 9.71 2.83 8.79
C PRO A 149 8.84 3.43 7.69
N ALA A 150 8.57 2.66 6.63
CA ALA A 150 7.63 3.08 5.58
C ALA A 150 6.22 3.33 6.10
N CYS A 151 5.74 2.51 7.04
CA CYS A 151 4.41 2.66 7.63
C CYS A 151 4.37 3.83 8.62
N LYS A 152 5.43 4.02 9.40
CA LYS A 152 5.57 5.17 10.32
C LYS A 152 5.65 6.51 9.59
N ALA A 153 6.20 6.50 8.37
CA ALA A 153 6.29 7.68 7.53
C ALA A 153 5.11 7.86 6.56
N CYS A 154 4.08 6.99 6.60
CA CYS A 154 3.02 6.96 5.58
C CYS A 154 1.89 7.95 5.89
N GLU A 155 1.77 9.02 5.12
CA GLU A 155 0.70 10.01 5.20
C GLU A 155 -0.63 9.60 4.54
N HIS A 156 -0.72 8.38 4.03
CA HIS A 156 -1.90 7.86 3.34
C HIS A 156 -2.50 6.64 4.06
N PRO A 157 -2.99 6.78 5.30
CA PRO A 157 -3.57 5.65 6.05
C PRO A 157 -4.96 5.26 5.58
N VAL A 158 -5.67 6.14 4.85
CA VAL A 158 -7.05 5.96 4.39
C VAL A 158 -7.07 5.61 2.90
N PRO A 159 -7.84 4.59 2.48
CA PRO A 159 -7.93 4.16 1.09
C PRO A 159 -8.90 5.01 0.26
N ASN A 160 -8.63 6.30 0.10
CA ASN A 160 -9.52 7.26 -0.57
C ASN A 160 -9.82 6.93 -2.05
N CYS A 161 -8.99 6.10 -2.68
CA CYS A 161 -9.13 5.71 -4.09
C CYS A 161 -9.82 4.35 -4.26
N ALA A 162 -10.40 3.79 -3.20
CA ALA A 162 -11.16 2.54 -3.25
C ALA A 162 -12.58 2.76 -3.78
N ASP A 163 -13.20 1.70 -4.32
CA ASP A 163 -14.64 1.71 -4.62
C ASP A 163 -15.46 1.62 -3.32
N ILE A 164 -15.00 0.78 -2.39
CA ILE A 164 -15.54 0.64 -1.03
C ILE A 164 -14.42 0.95 -0.04
N LEU A 165 -14.69 1.84 0.90
CA LEU A 165 -13.82 2.14 2.02
C LEU A 165 -14.36 1.47 3.29
N ILE A 166 -13.53 0.70 3.98
CA ILE A 166 -13.79 0.19 5.33
C ILE A 166 -13.02 1.03 6.32
N GLY A 167 -13.75 1.84 7.09
CA GLY A 167 -13.20 2.77 8.08
C GLY A 167 -13.04 2.11 9.45
N LEU A 168 -11.91 2.37 10.10
CA LEU A 168 -11.56 1.83 11.40
C LEU A 168 -11.21 2.93 12.41
N PHE A 169 -10.56 4.01 11.96
CA PHE A 169 -10.17 5.12 12.83
C PHE A 169 -11.38 5.94 13.24
N GLY A 170 -11.49 6.24 14.52
CA GLY A 170 -12.62 7.01 15.09
C GLY A 170 -13.98 6.31 14.98
N VAL A 171 -13.99 4.97 14.84
CA VAL A 171 -15.19 4.15 14.73
C VAL A 171 -15.28 3.21 15.93
N ASP A 172 -16.46 3.05 16.53
CA ASP A 172 -16.69 1.96 17.49
C ASP A 172 -16.80 0.63 16.75
N THR A 173 -15.69 -0.05 16.66
CA THR A 173 -15.55 -1.29 15.87
C THR A 173 -15.95 -2.55 16.62
N ASN A 174 -16.43 -2.45 17.87
CA ASN A 174 -16.84 -3.63 18.65
C ASN A 174 -18.03 -4.34 18.01
N ASN A 175 -18.99 -3.56 17.49
CA ASN A 175 -20.22 -4.10 16.91
C ASN A 175 -20.52 -3.57 15.48
N ASN A 176 -19.74 -2.60 14.98
CA ASN A 176 -20.04 -1.92 13.73
C ASN A 176 -18.85 -1.89 12.80
N LEU A 177 -19.10 -1.82 11.49
CA LEU A 177 -18.15 -1.46 10.46
C LEU A 177 -18.63 -0.17 9.81
N LEU A 178 -17.72 0.79 9.62
CA LEU A 178 -17.99 1.92 8.75
C LEU A 178 -17.67 1.49 7.32
N ILE A 179 -18.70 1.39 6.48
CA ILE A 179 -18.58 1.08 5.07
C ILE A 179 -19.04 2.29 4.28
N GLN A 180 -18.19 2.81 3.40
CA GLN A 180 -18.49 3.94 2.53
C GLN A 180 -18.28 3.56 1.07
N ALA A 181 -19.30 3.73 0.25
CA ALA A 181 -19.16 3.72 -1.20
C ALA A 181 -18.52 5.03 -1.66
N ARG A 182 -17.47 4.92 -2.47
CA ARG A 182 -16.69 6.07 -2.96
C ARG A 182 -16.82 6.27 -4.47
N THR A 183 -17.35 5.27 -5.18
CA THR A 183 -17.57 5.29 -6.63
C THR A 183 -18.92 4.67 -6.95
N SER A 184 -19.40 4.87 -8.19
CA SER A 184 -20.64 4.22 -8.67
C SER A 184 -20.57 2.69 -8.55
N LYS A 185 -19.42 2.05 -8.79
CA LYS A 185 -19.25 0.61 -8.56
C LYS A 185 -19.46 0.23 -7.09
N GLY A 186 -18.95 1.05 -6.18
CA GLY A 186 -19.16 0.87 -4.74
C GLY A 186 -20.61 1.06 -4.34
N GLU A 187 -21.29 2.06 -4.88
CA GLU A 187 -22.71 2.30 -4.63
C GLU A 187 -23.59 1.13 -5.11
N ASP A 188 -23.32 0.60 -6.29
CA ASP A 188 -24.02 -0.57 -6.84
C ASP A 188 -23.82 -1.80 -5.96
N LEU A 189 -22.59 -2.03 -5.49
CA LEU A 189 -22.30 -3.13 -4.58
C LEU A 189 -23.03 -2.98 -3.24
N CYS A 190 -23.02 -1.79 -2.64
CA CYS A 190 -23.75 -1.54 -1.38
C CYS A 190 -25.26 -1.75 -1.55
N LYS A 191 -25.87 -1.32 -2.65
CA LYS A 191 -27.28 -1.56 -2.96
C LYS A 191 -27.59 -3.06 -3.05
N ASN A 192 -26.74 -3.83 -3.73
CA ASN A 192 -26.92 -5.28 -3.89
C ASN A 192 -26.76 -6.05 -2.56
N LEU A 193 -26.06 -5.45 -1.59
CA LEU A 193 -25.90 -5.98 -0.23
C LEU A 193 -26.94 -5.45 0.77
N ASP A 194 -27.91 -4.65 0.30
CA ASP A 194 -28.93 -4.00 1.13
C ASP A 194 -28.34 -3.17 2.29
N LEU A 195 -27.19 -2.52 2.03
CA LEU A 195 -26.51 -1.68 3.00
C LEU A 195 -27.00 -0.24 2.89
N SER A 196 -27.38 0.34 4.02
CA SER A 196 -27.70 1.77 4.13
C SER A 196 -26.45 2.61 4.30
N ASN A 197 -26.44 3.81 3.72
CA ASN A 197 -25.39 4.78 3.98
C ASN A 197 -25.53 5.28 5.43
N ALA A 198 -24.49 5.10 6.23
CA ALA A 198 -24.35 5.69 7.54
C ALA A 198 -23.59 7.01 7.45
N GLU A 199 -23.90 7.95 8.32
CA GLU A 199 -23.10 9.15 8.50
C GLU A 199 -21.71 8.79 9.04
N GLU A 200 -20.69 9.52 8.59
CA GLU A 200 -19.33 9.34 9.09
C GLU A 200 -19.26 9.81 10.55
N PRO A 201 -18.72 9.01 11.49
CA PRO A 201 -18.56 9.43 12.86
C PRO A 201 -17.71 10.71 12.96
N PRO A 202 -18.13 11.71 13.74
CA PRO A 202 -17.41 12.99 13.83
C PRO A 202 -15.97 12.85 14.37
N GLU A 203 -15.71 11.82 15.16
CA GLU A 203 -14.40 11.51 15.73
C GLU A 203 -13.39 11.01 14.66
N ARG A 204 -13.90 10.50 13.54
CA ARG A 204 -13.05 9.91 12.48
C ARG A 204 -12.10 10.93 11.86
N THR A 205 -12.60 12.10 11.50
CA THR A 205 -11.78 13.15 10.87
C THR A 205 -10.61 13.52 11.78
N ALA A 206 -10.89 13.79 13.06
CA ALA A 206 -9.84 14.14 14.03
C ALA A 206 -8.83 13.02 14.25
N ALA A 207 -9.28 11.76 14.31
CA ALA A 207 -8.40 10.60 14.47
C ALA A 207 -7.46 10.41 13.25
N VAL A 208 -8.00 10.56 12.06
CA VAL A 208 -7.22 10.45 10.81
C VAL A 208 -6.21 11.59 10.67
N GLU A 209 -6.62 12.83 10.93
CA GLU A 209 -5.74 14.01 10.89
C GLU A 209 -4.60 13.90 11.90
N SER A 210 -4.89 13.47 13.12
CA SER A 210 -3.87 13.25 14.16
C SER A 210 -2.84 12.20 13.72
N LEU A 211 -3.30 11.08 13.17
CA LEU A 211 -2.42 10.02 12.66
C LEU A 211 -1.56 10.49 11.48
N ILE A 212 -2.14 11.26 10.56
CA ILE A 212 -1.41 11.83 9.41
C ILE A 212 -0.36 12.82 9.91
N ALA A 213 -0.68 13.67 10.88
CA ALA A 213 0.26 14.63 11.44
C ALA A 213 1.46 13.93 12.10
N GLU A 214 1.23 12.89 12.93
CA GLU A 214 2.28 12.08 13.53
C GLU A 214 3.20 11.45 12.48
N ARG A 215 2.62 10.80 11.48
CA ARG A 215 3.37 10.12 10.42
C ARG A 215 4.11 11.09 9.51
N THR A 216 3.55 12.27 9.28
CA THR A 216 4.20 13.37 8.56
C THR A 216 5.42 13.88 9.31
N ALA A 217 5.31 14.10 10.61
CA ALA A 217 6.45 14.52 11.44
C ALA A 217 7.57 13.47 11.43
N TYR A 218 7.22 12.18 11.53
CA TYR A 218 8.21 11.10 11.39
C TYR A 218 8.87 11.08 10.00
N ARG A 219 8.09 11.25 8.93
CA ARG A 219 8.58 11.35 7.56
C ARG A 219 9.58 12.49 7.38
N ASP A 220 9.25 13.68 7.88
CA ASP A 220 10.08 14.86 7.71
C ASP A 220 11.41 14.71 8.46
N LYS A 221 11.39 14.12 9.66
CA LYS A 221 12.60 13.73 10.40
C LYS A 221 13.44 12.72 9.60
N MET A 222 12.81 11.67 9.08
CA MET A 222 13.48 10.66 8.26
C MET A 222 14.12 11.28 7.01
N PHE A 223 13.47 12.24 6.36
CA PHE A 223 14.03 12.94 5.19
C PHE A 223 15.27 13.76 5.56
N ALA A 224 15.24 14.46 6.70
CA ALA A 224 16.40 15.23 7.16
C ALA A 224 17.59 14.31 7.46
N GLU A 225 17.39 13.25 8.23
CA GLU A 225 18.41 12.25 8.58
C GLU A 225 18.98 11.56 7.34
N THR A 226 18.12 11.11 6.42
CA THR A 226 18.55 10.45 5.17
C THR A 226 19.34 11.42 4.28
N THR A 227 18.91 12.67 4.17
CA THR A 227 19.61 13.68 3.39
C THR A 227 21.00 13.94 3.96
N GLU A 228 21.16 14.00 5.27
CA GLU A 228 22.46 14.23 5.91
C GLU A 228 23.49 13.14 5.57
N VAL A 229 23.04 11.88 5.52
CA VAL A 229 23.92 10.73 5.25
C VAL A 229 24.02 10.34 3.77
N THR A 230 23.36 11.07 2.86
CA THR A 230 23.35 10.78 1.41
C THR A 230 23.60 11.99 0.52
N ASN A 231 24.01 13.15 1.09
CA ASN A 231 24.15 14.42 0.37
C ASN A 231 25.46 14.60 -0.40
N SER A 232 26.31 13.58 -0.46
CA SER A 232 27.50 13.55 -1.32
C SER A 232 27.69 12.16 -1.91
N VAL A 233 28.48 12.04 -2.98
CA VAL A 233 28.79 10.74 -3.63
C VAL A 233 29.49 9.80 -2.63
N GLU A 234 30.42 10.31 -1.83
CA GLU A 234 31.15 9.54 -0.83
C GLU A 234 30.20 8.97 0.24
N LYS A 235 29.29 9.80 0.76
CA LYS A 235 28.29 9.39 1.75
C LYS A 235 27.31 8.38 1.16
N LEU A 236 26.87 8.59 -0.08
CA LEU A 236 25.99 7.65 -0.77
C LEU A 236 26.68 6.30 -0.99
N ASN A 237 27.96 6.28 -1.34
CA ASN A 237 28.74 5.05 -1.45
C ASN A 237 28.82 4.31 -0.11
N ILE A 238 29.02 5.03 1.00
CA ILE A 238 29.04 4.44 2.35
C ILE A 238 27.65 3.89 2.69
N TYR A 239 26.58 4.65 2.40
CA TYR A 239 25.20 4.23 2.64
C TYR A 239 24.83 2.92 1.91
N LEU A 240 25.36 2.74 0.71
CA LEU A 240 25.10 1.57 -0.14
C LEU A 240 26.24 0.52 -0.09
N ALA A 241 27.26 0.69 0.75
CA ALA A 241 28.46 -0.17 0.76
C ALA A 241 28.16 -1.67 0.92
N ASN A 242 27.11 -2.01 1.66
CA ASN A 242 26.68 -3.40 1.88
C ASN A 242 25.75 -3.95 0.78
N CYS A 243 25.54 -3.21 -0.31
CA CYS A 243 24.69 -3.66 -1.41
C CYS A 243 25.40 -4.75 -2.24
N ILE A 244 24.80 -5.93 -2.31
CA ILE A 244 25.31 -7.08 -3.08
C ILE A 244 24.72 -7.16 -4.48
N ASN A 245 24.01 -6.14 -4.94
CA ASN A 245 23.35 -6.07 -6.25
C ASN A 245 22.41 -7.26 -6.56
N CYS A 246 21.69 -7.77 -5.54
CA CYS A 246 20.77 -8.91 -5.71
C CYS A 246 19.44 -8.55 -6.37
N TYR A 247 19.14 -7.27 -6.53
CA TYR A 247 17.91 -6.72 -7.14
C TYR A 247 16.59 -7.12 -6.47
N ASN A 248 16.60 -7.69 -5.28
CA ASN A 248 15.38 -8.05 -4.55
C ASN A 248 14.48 -6.83 -4.29
N CYS A 249 15.05 -5.66 -4.04
CA CYS A 249 14.31 -4.40 -3.90
C CYS A 249 13.52 -4.05 -5.16
N ARG A 250 14.08 -4.29 -6.35
CA ARG A 250 13.41 -4.12 -7.64
C ARG A 250 12.27 -5.14 -7.81
N VAL A 251 12.54 -6.40 -7.53
CA VAL A 251 11.54 -7.48 -7.68
C VAL A 251 10.35 -7.26 -6.75
N ALA A 252 10.60 -6.81 -5.52
CA ALA A 252 9.58 -6.53 -4.52
C ALA A 252 8.78 -5.24 -4.82
N CYS A 253 9.35 -4.27 -5.51
CA CYS A 253 8.67 -3.01 -5.80
C CYS A 253 7.47 -3.23 -6.73
N PRO A 254 6.24 -2.84 -6.32
CA PRO A 254 5.03 -3.09 -7.11
C PRO A 254 5.03 -2.34 -8.44
N VAL A 255 5.53 -1.12 -8.47
CA VAL A 255 5.54 -0.27 -9.68
C VAL A 255 6.76 -0.51 -10.58
N CYS A 256 7.66 -1.42 -10.21
CA CYS A 256 8.79 -1.81 -11.04
C CYS A 256 8.38 -2.93 -12.01
N TYR A 257 8.00 -2.58 -13.22
CA TYR A 257 7.45 -3.48 -14.25
C TYR A 257 8.36 -3.70 -15.45
N CYS A 258 9.46 -2.95 -15.56
CA CYS A 258 10.38 -3.04 -16.68
C CYS A 258 10.99 -4.45 -16.80
N LYS A 259 11.08 -4.98 -18.03
CA LYS A 259 11.72 -6.27 -18.31
C LYS A 259 13.22 -6.19 -18.10
N GLU A 260 13.84 -5.12 -18.59
CA GLU A 260 15.25 -4.81 -18.39
C GLU A 260 15.37 -3.64 -17.43
N CYS A 261 16.32 -3.72 -16.50
CA CYS A 261 16.52 -2.70 -15.49
C CYS A 261 17.54 -1.69 -15.96
N VAL A 262 17.15 -0.44 -16.06
CA VAL A 262 18.06 0.68 -16.36
C VAL A 262 19.18 0.79 -15.31
N PHE A 263 18.92 0.39 -14.07
CA PHE A 263 19.95 0.31 -13.01
C PHE A 263 21.08 -0.70 -13.30
N VAL A 264 20.88 -1.67 -14.20
CA VAL A 264 21.90 -2.67 -14.53
C VAL A 264 22.86 -2.18 -15.60
N THR A 265 22.38 -1.29 -16.47
CA THR A 265 23.12 -0.87 -17.68
C THR A 265 23.87 0.44 -17.49
N ASP A 266 23.38 1.34 -16.64
CA ASP A 266 24.04 2.61 -16.39
C ASP A 266 23.57 3.23 -15.05
N VAL A 267 24.48 3.29 -14.08
CA VAL A 267 24.22 3.87 -12.76
C VAL A 267 23.90 5.38 -12.83
N PHE A 268 24.26 6.05 -13.91
CA PHE A 268 24.14 7.49 -14.09
C PHE A 268 22.93 7.93 -14.94
N ASN A 269 22.26 7.02 -15.66
CA ASN A 269 21.12 7.32 -16.51
C ASN A 269 19.79 6.91 -15.85
N HIS A 270 19.55 7.32 -14.60
CA HIS A 270 18.25 7.15 -13.96
C HIS A 270 17.26 8.15 -14.55
N GLU A 271 16.34 7.66 -15.34
CA GLU A 271 15.22 8.50 -15.75
C GLU A 271 14.38 8.88 -14.52
N PRO A 272 14.14 10.18 -14.27
CA PRO A 272 13.33 10.70 -13.15
C PRO A 272 11.94 10.09 -13.07
N ILE A 273 11.43 9.63 -14.18
CA ILE A 273 10.11 8.98 -14.38
C ILE A 273 9.80 7.87 -13.38
N GLN A 274 10.78 7.06 -12.97
CA GLN A 274 10.54 5.96 -12.02
C GLN A 274 10.28 6.48 -10.59
N TYR A 275 10.93 7.54 -10.19
CA TYR A 275 10.72 8.16 -8.89
C TYR A 275 9.36 8.87 -8.80
N LEU A 276 8.84 9.38 -9.91
CA LEU A 276 7.54 10.02 -9.97
C LEU A 276 6.40 9.09 -9.58
N ARG A 277 6.49 7.81 -9.91
CA ARG A 277 5.42 6.81 -9.71
C ARG A 277 5.57 5.97 -8.47
N TRP A 278 6.61 6.22 -7.69
CA TRP A 278 6.92 5.42 -6.52
C TRP A 278 6.03 5.80 -5.33
N VAL A 279 5.31 4.83 -4.76
CA VAL A 279 4.26 5.05 -3.74
C VAL A 279 4.75 4.88 -2.29
N GLY A 280 6.00 4.54 -2.08
CA GLY A 280 6.59 4.46 -0.73
C GLY A 280 6.11 3.30 0.14
N CYS A 281 5.69 2.18 -0.43
CA CYS A 281 5.12 1.04 0.33
C CYS A 281 6.12 0.25 1.18
N GLY A 282 7.43 0.50 1.09
CA GLY A 282 8.47 -0.12 1.90
C GLY A 282 8.90 -1.53 1.49
N GLN A 283 8.32 -2.13 0.46
CA GLN A 283 8.67 -3.49 0.04
C GLN A 283 10.13 -3.66 -0.39
N CYS A 284 10.75 -2.61 -0.91
CA CYS A 284 12.17 -2.63 -1.28
C CYS A 284 13.09 -2.84 -0.07
N SER A 285 12.85 -2.17 1.06
CA SER A 285 13.60 -2.39 2.30
C SER A 285 13.27 -3.72 2.96
N ASN A 286 11.99 -4.14 2.94
CA ASN A 286 11.58 -5.47 3.44
C ASN A 286 12.28 -6.62 2.73
N ALA A 287 12.54 -6.48 1.44
CA ALA A 287 13.16 -7.53 0.62
C ALA A 287 14.69 -7.46 0.62
N CYS A 288 15.29 -6.46 1.23
CA CYS A 288 16.74 -6.31 1.24
C CYS A 288 17.39 -7.28 2.24
N PRO A 289 18.22 -8.26 1.80
CA PRO A 289 18.85 -9.23 2.70
C PRO A 289 19.88 -8.58 3.64
N ASN A 290 20.44 -7.44 3.26
CA ASN A 290 21.43 -6.72 4.04
C ASN A 290 20.84 -5.52 4.81
N ASN A 291 19.52 -5.45 4.93
CA ASN A 291 18.79 -4.42 5.67
C ASN A 291 19.17 -2.97 5.28
N ILE A 292 19.57 -2.75 4.02
CA ILE A 292 19.83 -1.40 3.53
C ILE A 292 18.52 -0.62 3.55
N PRO A 293 18.48 0.60 4.09
CA PRO A 293 17.28 1.43 4.17
C PRO A 293 16.96 2.08 2.80
N VAL A 294 16.71 1.21 1.79
CA VAL A 294 16.46 1.62 0.39
C VAL A 294 15.22 2.50 0.26
N MET A 295 14.21 2.22 1.08
CA MET A 295 12.96 2.96 1.08
C MET A 295 13.17 4.41 1.48
N GLU A 296 13.94 4.65 2.52
CA GLU A 296 14.24 5.98 3.04
C GLU A 296 14.90 6.85 1.97
N LEU A 297 15.93 6.31 1.31
CA LEU A 297 16.63 6.99 0.21
C LEU A 297 15.67 7.30 -0.95
N PHE A 298 14.98 6.29 -1.45
CA PHE A 298 14.09 6.44 -2.61
C PHE A 298 12.93 7.39 -2.30
N ARG A 299 12.37 7.33 -1.09
CA ARG A 299 11.27 8.21 -0.72
C ARG A 299 11.71 9.67 -0.61
N THR A 300 12.90 9.92 -0.09
CA THR A 300 13.47 11.27 -0.02
C THR A 300 13.64 11.88 -1.42
N VAL A 301 14.15 11.09 -2.38
CA VAL A 301 14.30 11.52 -3.77
C VAL A 301 12.94 11.68 -4.44
N SER A 302 12.08 10.66 -4.33
CA SER A 302 10.76 10.66 -4.96
C SER A 302 9.88 11.82 -4.50
N PHE A 303 9.90 12.14 -3.21
CA PHE A 303 9.11 13.24 -2.66
C PHE A 303 9.48 14.59 -3.28
N ARG A 304 10.78 14.86 -3.47
CA ARG A 304 11.25 16.08 -4.12
C ARG A 304 10.81 16.15 -5.58
N THR A 305 10.96 15.04 -6.30
CA THR A 305 10.57 14.95 -7.71
C THR A 305 9.06 15.09 -7.88
N GLN A 306 8.28 14.36 -7.08
CA GLN A 306 6.81 14.41 -7.10
C GLN A 306 6.29 15.82 -6.79
N LYS A 307 6.90 16.50 -5.82
CA LYS A 307 6.57 17.89 -5.49
C LYS A 307 6.87 18.84 -6.65
N GLY A 308 8.01 18.65 -7.36
CA GLY A 308 8.38 19.45 -8.51
C GLY A 308 7.41 19.30 -9.70
N PHE A 309 6.80 18.13 -9.84
CA PHE A 309 5.78 17.87 -10.88
C PHE A 309 4.34 18.04 -10.37
N GLU A 310 4.14 18.44 -9.12
CA GLU A 310 2.82 18.52 -8.48
C GLU A 310 2.00 17.21 -8.62
N TYR A 311 2.70 16.07 -8.65
CA TYR A 311 2.13 14.76 -8.89
C TYR A 311 2.15 13.87 -7.65
N GLU A 312 0.99 13.31 -7.29
CA GLU A 312 0.82 12.36 -6.21
C GLU A 312 0.48 10.97 -6.77
N PRO A 313 1.42 10.00 -6.74
CA PRO A 313 1.22 8.70 -7.34
C PRO A 313 0.03 7.93 -6.76
N GLY A 314 -0.85 7.46 -7.64
CA GLY A 314 -2.00 6.65 -7.27
C GLY A 314 -3.10 7.38 -6.50
N LYS A 315 -3.12 8.70 -6.53
CA LYS A 315 -4.19 9.52 -5.92
C LYS A 315 -5.50 9.40 -6.69
N SER A 316 -5.44 9.45 -8.00
CA SER A 316 -6.59 9.25 -8.88
C SER A 316 -6.17 8.51 -10.14
N ILE A 317 -7.10 7.77 -10.73
CA ILE A 317 -6.91 7.14 -12.03
C ILE A 317 -6.95 8.18 -13.17
N GLU A 318 -7.60 9.31 -12.93
CA GLU A 318 -7.75 10.40 -13.89
C GLU A 318 -6.47 11.24 -14.04
N ASP A 319 -5.60 11.24 -13.02
CA ASP A 319 -4.37 12.02 -13.04
C ASP A 319 -3.40 11.44 -14.05
N GLU A 320 -3.07 12.20 -15.08
CA GLU A 320 -2.09 11.78 -16.08
C GLU A 320 -0.67 11.80 -15.48
N PRO A 321 0.08 10.68 -15.54
CA PRO A 321 1.44 10.65 -15.00
C PRO A 321 2.35 11.61 -15.79
N PRO A 322 3.14 12.45 -15.11
CA PRO A 322 4.10 13.32 -15.78
C PRO A 322 5.06 12.51 -16.67
N LEU A 323 5.52 13.11 -17.74
CA LEU A 323 6.44 12.51 -18.72
C LEU A 323 5.91 11.22 -19.39
N SER A 324 4.61 10.95 -19.28
CA SER A 324 3.95 9.86 -20.03
C SER A 324 3.63 10.25 -21.46
N VAL A 325 3.46 11.55 -21.71
CA VAL A 325 3.30 12.22 -23.01
C VAL A 325 4.26 13.39 -23.05
N PHE A 326 4.76 13.71 -24.23
CA PHE A 326 5.62 14.89 -24.40
C PHE A 326 4.80 16.17 -24.20
N ARG A 327 5.23 17.02 -23.27
CA ARG A 327 4.71 18.37 -23.06
C ARG A 327 5.90 19.35 -23.01
N GLU A 328 5.85 20.41 -23.78
CA GLU A 328 6.93 21.40 -23.85
C GLU A 328 7.14 22.13 -22.52
N ASP A 329 6.07 22.37 -21.76
CA ASP A 329 6.07 23.05 -20.46
C ASP A 329 6.70 22.22 -19.33
N GLU A 330 6.57 20.89 -19.36
CA GLU A 330 7.16 20.01 -18.34
C GLU A 330 8.69 20.01 -18.34
N LEU A 331 9.32 20.32 -19.47
CA LEU A 331 10.78 20.34 -19.60
C LEU A 331 11.42 21.63 -19.12
N SER A 332 10.70 22.74 -19.16
CA SER A 332 11.25 24.06 -18.83
C SER A 332 11.45 24.29 -17.34
N ASP A 333 10.61 23.71 -16.49
CA ASP A 333 10.59 24.00 -15.06
C ASP A 333 11.40 23.00 -14.20
N VAL A 334 11.58 21.76 -14.68
CA VAL A 334 12.20 20.69 -13.90
C VAL A 334 13.68 20.49 -14.20
N VAL A 335 14.12 20.77 -15.40
CA VAL A 335 15.48 20.41 -15.82
C VAL A 335 16.48 21.53 -15.57
N GLY A 336 16.03 22.75 -15.27
CA GLY A 336 16.96 23.88 -15.01
C GLY A 336 17.97 24.11 -16.14
N ILE A 337 17.75 23.56 -17.33
CA ILE A 337 18.59 23.68 -18.50
C ILE A 337 18.25 25.01 -19.16
N GLY A 338 18.92 26.03 -18.71
CA GLY A 338 18.91 27.30 -19.40
C GLY A 338 18.60 28.52 -18.55
N LYS A 339 19.42 28.80 -17.56
CA LYS A 339 19.79 30.19 -17.20
C LYS A 339 21.14 30.18 -16.50
#